data_f5b5e6a0f2e6c2344179e9a50f6e3143
#
_entry.id   f5b5e6a0f2e6c2344179e9a50f6e3143
#
_cell.length_a   1.000
_cell.length_b   1.000
_cell.length_c   1.000
_cell.angle_alpha   90.00
_cell.angle_beta   90.00
_cell.angle_gamma   90.00
#
_symmetry.space_group_name_H-M   'P 1'
#
loop_
_entity.id
_entity.type
_entity.pdbx_description
1 polymer ?
#
loop_
_entity_poly.entity_id
_entity_poly.type
_entity_poly.pdbx_seq_one_letter_code
_entity_poly.pdbx_strand_id
1 'polypeptide(L)'
;PGVHALLTQMIDELARKQTGYLEVMQSLLKVVLIYLFRGLKPDPQPRMIKDIIEYVESACDKKLNVEALSESMFFSPAYISRIFKKYTGRNLSDYIREKRLENVAKTLAKSDDSIDDVILSAGYCDKKSFYEQFARRYGCTPGEFRRRNRDQK
;
A
#
# COMPACT_ATOMS: atom_id res chain seq x y z
N PRO A 1 13.92 -3.25 31.46
CA PRO A 1 14.25 -4.68 31.57
C PRO A 1 14.01 -5.34 30.23
N GLY A 2 15.00 -6.09 29.74
CA GLY A 2 14.86 -6.82 28.48
C GLY A 2 13.92 -8.00 28.63
N VAL A 3 13.43 -8.55 27.51
CA VAL A 3 12.55 -9.75 27.48
C VAL A 3 13.12 -10.90 28.32
N HIS A 4 14.44 -11.05 28.29
CA HIS A 4 15.15 -12.08 29.10
C HIS A 4 14.87 -11.94 30.61
N ALA A 5 14.93 -10.73 31.17
CA ALA A 5 14.66 -10.51 32.59
C ALA A 5 13.21 -10.85 32.96
N LEU A 6 12.25 -10.55 32.06
CA LEU A 6 10.85 -10.89 32.27
C LEU A 6 10.62 -12.41 32.24
N LEU A 7 11.29 -13.13 31.33
CA LEU A 7 11.23 -14.60 31.27
C LEU A 7 11.84 -15.22 32.53
N THR A 8 12.94 -14.69 33.05
CA THR A 8 13.54 -15.14 34.31
C THR A 8 12.57 -14.95 35.48
N GLN A 9 11.91 -13.78 35.56
CA GLN A 9 10.87 -13.53 36.57
C GLN A 9 9.70 -14.51 36.46
N MET A 10 9.26 -14.86 35.26
CA MET A 10 8.20 -15.86 35.05
C MET A 10 8.62 -17.24 35.56
N ILE A 11 9.87 -17.65 35.33
CA ILE A 11 10.41 -18.93 35.83
C ILE A 11 10.45 -18.93 37.35
N ASP A 12 10.92 -17.85 37.98
CA ASP A 12 10.99 -17.73 39.44
C ASP A 12 9.59 -17.77 40.08
N GLU A 13 8.62 -17.08 39.49
CA GLU A 13 7.25 -17.07 39.98
C GLU A 13 6.61 -18.46 39.87
N LEU A 14 6.85 -19.16 38.76
CA LEU A 14 6.36 -20.52 38.56
C LEU A 14 7.00 -21.53 39.56
N ALA A 15 8.26 -21.30 39.93
CA ALA A 15 8.95 -22.13 40.90
C ALA A 15 8.45 -21.92 42.35
N ARG A 16 8.14 -20.66 42.71
CA ARG A 16 7.68 -20.29 44.07
C ARG A 16 6.20 -20.53 44.29
N LYS A 17 5.36 -20.43 43.30
CA LYS A 17 3.88 -20.64 43.32
C LYS A 17 3.20 -19.97 44.49
N GLN A 18 3.57 -18.73 44.79
CA GLN A 18 2.93 -17.96 45.87
C GLN A 18 1.49 -17.60 45.52
N THR A 19 0.69 -17.19 46.51
CA THR A 19 -0.68 -16.73 46.27
C THR A 19 -0.72 -15.64 45.23
N GLY A 20 -1.53 -15.80 44.17
CA GLY A 20 -1.63 -14.85 43.06
C GLY A 20 -0.58 -15.06 41.95
N TYR A 21 0.21 -16.13 41.93
CA TYR A 21 1.25 -16.37 40.91
C TYR A 21 0.69 -16.41 39.47
N LEU A 22 -0.58 -16.89 39.29
CA LEU A 22 -1.20 -16.92 37.96
C LEU A 22 -1.45 -15.52 37.38
N GLU A 23 -1.91 -14.61 38.21
CA GLU A 23 -2.16 -13.21 37.85
C GLU A 23 -0.85 -12.49 37.50
N VAL A 24 0.20 -12.77 38.27
CA VAL A 24 1.55 -12.25 37.98
C VAL A 24 2.06 -12.82 36.65
N MET A 25 1.93 -14.12 36.44
CA MET A 25 2.31 -14.80 35.19
C MET A 25 1.59 -14.21 33.98
N GLN A 26 0.26 -14.01 34.07
CA GLN A 26 -0.51 -13.40 33.00
C GLN A 26 -0.05 -11.97 32.69
N SER A 27 0.25 -11.20 33.73
CA SER A 27 0.72 -9.81 33.57
C SER A 27 2.09 -9.77 32.92
N LEU A 28 3.03 -10.61 33.35
CA LEU A 28 4.37 -10.73 32.74
C LEU A 28 4.29 -11.21 31.29
N LEU A 29 3.41 -12.17 30.98
CA LEU A 29 3.19 -12.63 29.61
C LEU A 29 2.66 -11.50 28.72
N LYS A 30 1.70 -10.69 29.19
CA LYS A 30 1.21 -9.52 28.46
C LYS A 30 2.36 -8.55 28.16
N VAL A 31 3.24 -8.29 29.11
CA VAL A 31 4.39 -7.39 28.93
C VAL A 31 5.37 -7.98 27.93
N VAL A 32 5.69 -9.28 28.00
CA VAL A 32 6.54 -9.97 27.03
C VAL A 32 5.96 -9.87 25.62
N LEU A 33 4.66 -10.13 25.45
CA LEU A 33 3.99 -9.99 24.17
C LEU A 33 4.07 -8.56 23.63
N ILE A 34 3.88 -7.54 24.48
CA ILE A 34 4.03 -6.14 24.09
C ILE A 34 5.46 -5.85 23.62
N TYR A 35 6.49 -6.34 24.31
CA TYR A 35 7.89 -6.17 23.88
C TYR A 35 8.18 -6.90 22.57
N LEU A 36 7.68 -8.14 22.41
CA LEU A 36 7.80 -8.88 21.17
C LEU A 36 7.12 -8.14 20.01
N PHE A 37 5.88 -7.66 20.19
CA PHE A 37 5.18 -6.88 19.17
C PHE A 37 5.82 -5.51 18.89
N ARG A 38 6.47 -4.90 19.89
CA ARG A 38 7.26 -3.67 19.68
C ARG A 38 8.58 -3.96 18.96
N GLY A 39 9.21 -5.11 19.22
CA GLY A 39 10.42 -5.57 18.53
C GLY A 39 10.11 -6.15 17.14
N LEU A 40 8.92 -6.73 16.96
CA LEU A 40 8.36 -7.20 15.71
C LEU A 40 7.61 -6.09 14.93
N LYS A 41 7.63 -4.82 15.39
CA LYS A 41 7.44 -3.76 14.41
C LYS A 41 8.65 -3.82 13.49
N PRO A 42 8.60 -4.53 12.38
CA PRO A 42 9.58 -4.27 11.35
C PRO A 42 9.36 -2.79 11.06
N ASP A 43 10.38 -1.99 11.20
CA ASP A 43 10.44 -0.80 10.36
C ASP A 43 10.12 -1.36 8.98
N PRO A 44 9.04 -0.96 8.31
CA PRO A 44 8.63 -1.62 7.08
C PRO A 44 9.80 -1.48 6.15
N GLN A 45 10.42 -2.61 5.94
CA GLN A 45 11.70 -2.67 5.26
C GLN A 45 11.53 -2.07 3.88
N PRO A 46 12.59 -1.53 3.29
CA PRO A 46 12.63 -1.13 1.89
C PRO A 46 11.96 -2.12 0.94
N ARG A 47 11.95 -3.41 1.35
CA ARG A 47 11.27 -4.51 0.67
C ARG A 47 9.76 -4.33 0.58
N MET A 48 9.07 -3.96 1.67
CA MET A 48 7.61 -3.75 1.64
C MET A 48 7.23 -2.60 0.71
N ILE A 49 8.03 -1.53 0.69
CA ILE A 49 7.79 -0.40 -0.23
C ILE A 49 8.01 -0.85 -1.67
N LYS A 50 9.02 -1.66 -1.92
CA LYS A 50 9.26 -2.27 -3.23
C LYS A 50 8.07 -3.15 -3.65
N ASP A 51 7.59 -4.00 -2.76
CA ASP A 51 6.43 -4.88 -3.01
C ASP A 51 5.16 -4.04 -3.33
N ILE A 52 4.93 -2.93 -2.60
CA ILE A 52 3.84 -1.98 -2.90
C ILE A 52 3.99 -1.40 -4.31
N ILE A 53 5.17 -0.92 -4.66
CA ILE A 53 5.45 -0.32 -5.97
C ILE A 53 5.23 -1.37 -7.08
N GLU A 54 5.81 -2.56 -6.94
CA GLU A 54 5.66 -3.66 -7.90
C GLU A 54 4.20 -4.08 -8.06
N TYR A 55 3.45 -4.16 -6.96
CA TYR A 55 2.02 -4.45 -7.02
C TYR A 55 1.25 -3.37 -7.78
N VAL A 56 1.49 -2.10 -7.48
CA VAL A 56 0.85 -0.98 -8.19
C VAL A 56 1.20 -0.98 -9.67
N GLU A 57 2.43 -1.31 -10.03
CA GLU A 57 2.89 -1.36 -11.42
C GLU A 57 2.33 -2.57 -12.19
N SER A 58 2.17 -3.71 -11.52
CA SER A 58 1.62 -4.93 -12.13
C SER A 58 0.10 -4.96 -12.23
N ALA A 59 -0.61 -4.29 -11.31
CA ALA A 59 -2.07 -4.35 -11.20
C ALA A 59 -2.77 -3.20 -11.95
N CYS A 60 -2.08 -2.56 -12.87
CA CYS A 60 -2.57 -1.37 -13.58
C CYS A 60 -3.82 -1.56 -14.43
N ASP A 61 -4.23 -2.81 -14.71
CA ASP A 61 -5.41 -3.16 -15.52
C ASP A 61 -6.67 -3.41 -14.68
N LYS A 62 -6.60 -3.23 -13.36
CA LYS A 62 -7.71 -3.50 -12.43
C LYS A 62 -8.11 -2.21 -11.71
N LYS A 63 -9.29 -2.23 -11.09
CA LYS A 63 -9.75 -1.16 -10.18
C LYS A 63 -8.86 -1.07 -8.94
N LEU A 64 -7.58 -0.79 -9.15
CA LEU A 64 -6.60 -0.66 -8.10
C LEU A 64 -6.89 0.57 -7.25
N ASN A 65 -7.13 0.37 -5.97
CA ASN A 65 -7.24 1.42 -4.95
C ASN A 65 -6.45 1.00 -3.71
N VAL A 66 -6.39 1.88 -2.72
CA VAL A 66 -5.65 1.60 -1.47
C VAL A 66 -6.26 0.42 -0.72
N GLU A 67 -7.58 0.26 -0.79
CA GLU A 67 -8.32 -0.82 -0.15
C GLU A 67 -7.92 -2.18 -0.74
N ALA A 68 -8.01 -2.34 -2.05
CA ALA A 68 -7.62 -3.58 -2.74
C ALA A 68 -6.14 -3.94 -2.52
N LEU A 69 -5.25 -2.93 -2.52
CA LEU A 69 -3.84 -3.12 -2.20
C LEU A 69 -3.66 -3.60 -0.75
N SER A 70 -4.37 -2.98 0.20
CA SER A 70 -4.25 -3.31 1.62
C SER A 70 -4.76 -4.72 1.94
N GLU A 71 -5.85 -5.14 1.30
CA GLU A 71 -6.39 -6.50 1.38
C GLU A 71 -5.38 -7.53 0.86
N SER A 72 -4.78 -7.27 -0.31
CA SER A 72 -3.80 -8.19 -0.91
C SER A 72 -2.53 -8.35 -0.08
N MET A 73 -2.17 -7.34 0.71
CA MET A 73 -0.98 -7.34 1.56
C MET A 73 -1.28 -7.65 3.04
N PHE A 74 -2.54 -7.90 3.39
CA PHE A 74 -3.00 -8.19 4.76
C PHE A 74 -2.69 -7.08 5.78
N PHE A 75 -2.75 -5.82 5.34
CA PHE A 75 -2.57 -4.65 6.19
C PHE A 75 -3.77 -3.71 6.14
N SER A 76 -3.90 -2.81 7.11
CA SER A 76 -4.93 -1.77 7.04
C SER A 76 -4.56 -0.67 6.03
N PRO A 77 -5.55 -0.07 5.32
CA PRO A 77 -5.34 1.04 4.40
C PRO A 77 -4.57 2.22 5.02
N ALA A 78 -4.90 2.55 6.27
CA ALA A 78 -4.23 3.61 7.01
C ALA A 78 -2.75 3.31 7.28
N TYR A 79 -2.43 2.05 7.60
CA TYR A 79 -1.06 1.63 7.83
C TYR A 79 -0.22 1.72 6.56
N ILE A 80 -0.68 1.12 5.46
CA ILE A 80 0.04 1.14 4.16
C ILE A 80 0.25 2.59 3.69
N SER A 81 -0.79 3.43 3.74
CA SER A 81 -0.70 4.83 3.32
C SER A 81 0.33 5.62 4.13
N ARG A 82 0.34 5.44 5.46
CA ARG A 82 1.29 6.10 6.35
C ARG A 82 2.72 5.66 6.07
N ILE A 83 2.93 4.36 5.90
CA ILE A 83 4.25 3.78 5.64
C ILE A 83 4.77 4.23 4.28
N PHE A 84 3.97 4.12 3.23
CA PHE A 84 4.34 4.58 1.90
C PHE A 84 4.75 6.05 1.91
N LYS A 85 3.96 6.92 2.57
CA LYS A 85 4.28 8.34 2.70
C LYS A 85 5.57 8.58 3.49
N LYS A 86 5.80 7.81 4.59
CA LYS A 86 7.03 7.93 5.41
C LYS A 86 8.29 7.67 4.57
N TYR A 87 8.26 6.66 3.69
CA TYR A 87 9.46 6.22 2.96
C TYR A 87 9.63 6.88 1.58
N THR A 88 8.53 7.22 0.91
CA THR A 88 8.58 7.81 -0.44
C THR A 88 8.38 9.32 -0.45
N GLY A 89 7.93 9.91 0.67
CA GLY A 89 7.49 11.29 0.75
C GLY A 89 6.18 11.58 0.04
N ARG A 90 5.56 10.60 -0.64
CA ARG A 90 4.41 10.75 -1.53
C ARG A 90 3.16 10.11 -0.93
N ASN A 91 2.00 10.66 -1.26
CA ASN A 91 0.73 10.06 -0.89
C ASN A 91 0.47 8.83 -1.78
N LEU A 92 0.10 7.69 -1.18
CA LEU A 92 -0.15 6.44 -1.91
C LEU A 92 -1.32 6.56 -2.89
N SER A 93 -2.41 7.22 -2.50
CA SER A 93 -3.56 7.41 -3.39
C SER A 93 -3.20 8.23 -4.63
N ASP A 94 -2.34 9.25 -4.47
CA ASP A 94 -1.86 10.06 -5.59
C ASP A 94 -0.92 9.29 -6.49
N TYR A 95 -0.06 8.44 -5.91
CA TYR A 95 0.82 7.55 -6.66
C TYR A 95 0.03 6.55 -7.51
N ILE A 96 -0.98 5.88 -6.92
CA ILE A 96 -1.86 4.95 -7.64
C ILE A 96 -2.58 5.68 -8.79
N ARG A 97 -3.09 6.88 -8.54
CA ARG A 97 -3.78 7.69 -9.56
C ARG A 97 -2.86 8.06 -10.72
N GLU A 98 -1.64 8.47 -10.42
CA GLU A 98 -0.64 8.80 -11.44
C GLU A 98 -0.28 7.59 -12.30
N LYS A 99 -0.03 6.43 -11.68
CA LYS A 99 0.27 5.18 -12.39
C LYS A 99 -0.87 4.71 -13.27
N ARG A 100 -2.11 4.84 -12.79
CA ARG A 100 -3.31 4.54 -13.58
C ARG A 100 -3.40 5.44 -14.81
N LEU A 101 -3.11 6.74 -14.65
CA LEU A 101 -3.13 7.69 -15.75
C LEU A 101 -2.02 7.40 -16.78
N GLU A 102 -0.82 7.04 -16.32
CA GLU A 102 0.28 6.61 -17.18
C GLU A 102 -0.06 5.38 -18.01
N ASN A 103 -0.77 4.41 -17.43
CA ASN A 103 -1.22 3.22 -18.15
C ASN A 103 -2.24 3.53 -19.22
N VAL A 104 -3.24 4.37 -18.90
CA VAL A 104 -4.17 4.83 -19.91
C VAL A 104 -3.42 5.47 -21.08
N ALA A 105 -2.46 6.34 -20.80
CA ALA A 105 -1.66 6.98 -21.85
C ALA A 105 -0.89 5.95 -22.70
N LYS A 106 -0.28 4.92 -22.07
CA LYS A 106 0.41 3.82 -22.77
C LYS A 106 -0.56 3.02 -23.65
N THR A 107 -1.75 2.71 -23.14
CA THR A 107 -2.77 1.98 -23.90
C THR A 107 -3.27 2.80 -25.07
N LEU A 108 -3.59 4.10 -24.86
CA LEU A 108 -4.01 5.00 -25.93
C LEU A 108 -2.99 5.13 -27.05
N ALA A 109 -1.69 5.07 -26.74
CA ALA A 109 -0.62 5.15 -27.73
C ALA A 109 -0.45 3.86 -28.55
N LYS A 110 -0.94 2.70 -28.02
CA LYS A 110 -0.67 1.38 -28.62
C LYS A 110 -1.90 0.70 -29.18
N SER A 111 -3.11 0.97 -28.66
CA SER A 111 -4.34 0.31 -29.07
C SER A 111 -5.26 1.21 -29.88
N ASP A 112 -6.14 0.55 -30.64
CA ASP A 112 -7.24 1.17 -31.40
C ASP A 112 -8.57 1.19 -30.65
N ASP A 113 -8.57 0.66 -29.41
CA ASP A 113 -9.76 0.62 -28.58
C ASP A 113 -10.38 2.01 -28.41
N SER A 114 -11.70 2.06 -28.20
CA SER A 114 -12.34 3.34 -27.96
C SER A 114 -11.74 4.03 -26.72
N ILE A 115 -11.66 5.37 -26.74
CA ILE A 115 -11.13 6.11 -25.59
C ILE A 115 -11.97 5.80 -24.34
N ASP A 116 -13.28 5.66 -24.51
CA ASP A 116 -14.21 5.34 -23.43
C ASP A 116 -13.95 3.95 -22.82
N ASP A 117 -13.67 2.94 -23.64
CA ASP A 117 -13.36 1.61 -23.16
C ASP A 117 -12.03 1.57 -22.40
N VAL A 118 -11.03 2.31 -22.88
CA VAL A 118 -9.75 2.44 -22.19
C VAL A 118 -9.90 3.13 -20.83
N ILE A 119 -10.71 4.19 -20.75
CA ILE A 119 -11.00 4.89 -19.50
C ILE A 119 -11.73 3.96 -18.51
N LEU A 120 -12.74 3.23 -18.99
CA LEU A 120 -13.54 2.32 -18.17
C LEU A 120 -12.71 1.14 -17.66
N SER A 121 -11.90 0.52 -18.51
CA SER A 121 -11.01 -0.59 -18.16
C SER A 121 -9.97 -0.18 -17.11
N ALA A 122 -9.49 1.07 -17.16
CA ALA A 122 -8.61 1.63 -16.15
C ALA A 122 -9.31 1.99 -14.82
N GLY A 123 -10.62 1.73 -14.70
CA GLY A 123 -11.37 1.91 -13.46
C GLY A 123 -11.77 3.35 -13.16
N TYR A 124 -11.82 4.22 -14.15
CA TYR A 124 -12.39 5.56 -14.01
C TYR A 124 -13.91 5.51 -14.18
N CYS A 125 -14.64 5.91 -13.13
CA CYS A 125 -16.11 6.01 -13.16
C CYS A 125 -16.59 7.37 -13.66
N ASP A 126 -15.79 8.43 -13.45
CA ASP A 126 -16.10 9.80 -13.87
C ASP A 126 -15.16 10.24 -14.99
N LYS A 127 -15.73 10.29 -16.20
CA LYS A 127 -15.02 10.72 -17.41
C LYS A 127 -14.54 12.16 -17.31
N LYS A 128 -15.35 13.07 -16.75
CA LYS A 128 -14.99 14.48 -16.64
C LYS A 128 -13.73 14.65 -15.80
N SER A 129 -13.70 14.05 -14.62
CA SER A 129 -12.54 14.06 -13.75
C SER A 129 -11.30 13.45 -14.42
N PHE A 130 -11.47 12.38 -15.21
CA PHE A 130 -10.38 11.80 -15.98
C PHE A 130 -9.82 12.78 -17.02
N TYR A 131 -10.69 13.40 -17.84
CA TYR A 131 -10.23 14.34 -18.88
C TYR A 131 -9.48 15.53 -18.29
N GLU A 132 -9.96 16.09 -17.17
CA GLU A 132 -9.29 17.16 -16.45
C GLU A 132 -7.89 16.74 -15.94
N GLN A 133 -7.79 15.56 -15.34
CA GLN A 133 -6.52 15.02 -14.84
C GLN A 133 -5.54 14.73 -15.99
N PHE A 134 -6.04 14.15 -17.09
CA PHE A 134 -5.25 13.82 -18.27
C PHE A 134 -4.70 15.09 -18.93
N ALA A 135 -5.56 16.08 -19.16
CA ALA A 135 -5.16 17.37 -19.73
C ALA A 135 -4.13 18.10 -18.84
N ARG A 136 -4.30 18.05 -17.52
CA ARG A 136 -3.32 18.62 -16.57
C ARG A 136 -1.96 17.95 -16.66
N ARG A 137 -1.92 16.63 -16.87
CA ARG A 137 -0.67 15.84 -16.89
C ARG A 137 0.05 15.91 -18.24
N TYR A 138 -0.71 15.85 -19.35
CA TYR A 138 -0.17 15.70 -20.70
C TYR A 138 -0.35 16.95 -21.60
N GLY A 139 -1.04 17.98 -21.10
CA GLY A 139 -1.25 19.22 -21.83
C GLY A 139 -2.15 19.11 -23.05
N CYS A 140 -2.88 18.00 -23.21
CA CYS A 140 -3.77 17.74 -24.34
C CYS A 140 -4.87 16.74 -23.98
N THR A 141 -5.87 16.61 -24.83
CA THR A 141 -6.94 15.61 -24.66
C THR A 141 -6.43 14.20 -24.99
N PRO A 142 -7.07 13.13 -24.47
CA PRO A 142 -6.73 11.75 -24.82
C PRO A 142 -6.73 11.47 -26.33
N GLY A 143 -7.67 12.06 -27.06
CA GLY A 143 -7.74 11.92 -28.52
C GLY A 143 -6.59 12.60 -29.25
N GLU A 144 -6.19 13.79 -28.82
CA GLU A 144 -5.02 14.50 -29.35
C GLU A 144 -3.72 13.76 -29.01
N PHE A 145 -3.63 13.23 -27.77
CA PHE A 145 -2.49 12.42 -27.35
C PHE A 145 -2.33 11.18 -28.24
N ARG A 146 -3.43 10.46 -28.53
CA ARG A 146 -3.42 9.30 -29.43
C ARG A 146 -2.93 9.68 -30.83
N ARG A 147 -3.45 10.77 -31.42
CA ARG A 147 -3.02 11.23 -32.75
C ARG A 147 -1.52 11.53 -32.80
N ARG A 148 -1.03 12.33 -31.86
CA ARG A 148 0.41 12.71 -31.81
C ARG A 148 1.34 11.51 -31.70
N ASN A 149 0.94 10.45 -30.98
CA ASN A 149 1.77 9.26 -30.82
C ASN A 149 1.67 8.28 -32.01
N ARG A 150 0.64 8.41 -32.87
CA ARG A 150 0.55 7.62 -34.12
C ARG A 150 1.36 8.23 -35.25
N ASP A 151 1.37 9.53 -35.35
CA ASP A 151 2.08 10.27 -36.40
C ASP A 151 3.63 10.20 -36.23
N GLN A 152 4.11 9.62 -35.11
CA GLN A 152 5.53 9.43 -34.81
C GLN A 152 6.05 8.01 -35.11
N LYS A 153 5.19 7.12 -35.63
CA LYS A 153 5.56 5.76 -36.08
C LYS A 153 5.60 5.71 -37.62
#